data_f2f5b87695432b4cfb5ece262935d5df
#
_entry.id   f2f5b87695432b4cfb5ece262935d5df
#
_cell.length_a   1.000
_cell.length_b   1.000
_cell.length_c   1.000
_cell.angle_alpha   90.00
_cell.angle_beta   90.00
_cell.angle_gamma   90.00
#
_symmetry.space_group_name_H-M   'P 1'
#
loop_
_entity.id
_entity.type
_entity.pdbx_description
1 polymer ?
#
loop_
_entity_poly.entity_id
_entity_poly.type
_entity_poly.pdbx_seq_one_letter_code
_entity_poly.pdbx_strand_id
1 'polypeptide(L)'
;MSCHFRPDMTSYHVVSYNPDGSIETRQTFQGRSDESAWARGQAWGVYGYTVCYRETGDKKYLEFAQKIADMIISRVKTEDHIPLWDYDAPNLPTTPRDASAAAVTSSALFELCGYLPDGQKYFDYAESILRSLSSPEYLAEIGTNCGFILKHSTGSLAHGSEIDVPLNYADY
;
A
#
# COMPACT_ATOMS: atom_id res chain seq x y z
N MET A 1 -7.88 16.13 1.71
CA MET A 1 -6.54 15.60 2.00
C MET A 1 -6.19 15.70 3.49
N SER A 2 -6.22 16.87 4.10
CA SER A 2 -5.79 17.09 5.50
C SER A 2 -6.56 16.27 6.57
N CYS A 3 -7.75 15.78 6.27
CA CYS A 3 -8.56 15.03 7.24
C CYS A 3 -8.22 13.54 7.30
N HIS A 4 -7.70 12.98 6.21
CA HIS A 4 -7.44 11.55 6.05
C HIS A 4 -5.98 11.16 6.24
N PHE A 5 -5.06 12.13 6.25
CA PHE A 5 -3.64 11.89 6.42
C PHE A 5 -3.10 12.58 7.67
N ARG A 6 -2.16 11.91 8.30
CA ARG A 6 -1.39 12.43 9.44
C ARG A 6 -0.26 13.33 8.93
N PRO A 7 0.39 14.12 9.81
CA PRO A 7 1.53 14.96 9.42
C PRO A 7 2.72 14.18 8.82
N ASP A 8 2.88 12.91 9.17
CA ASP A 8 3.91 12.01 8.65
C ASP A 8 3.55 11.36 7.30
N MET A 9 2.45 11.79 6.69
CA MET A 9 1.88 11.28 5.45
C MET A 9 1.30 9.87 5.49
N THR A 10 1.17 9.25 6.67
CA THR A 10 0.37 8.03 6.81
C THR A 10 -1.13 8.36 6.81
N SER A 11 -1.95 7.49 6.21
CA SER A 11 -3.40 7.68 6.18
C SER A 11 -4.07 7.02 7.38
N TYR A 12 -5.16 7.63 7.86
CA TYR A 12 -6.17 6.91 8.62
C TYR A 12 -6.88 5.92 7.70
N HIS A 13 -7.29 4.78 8.23
CA HIS A 13 -8.01 3.79 7.43
C HIS A 13 -9.46 4.24 7.18
N VAL A 14 -10.14 4.66 8.22
CA VAL A 14 -11.53 5.13 8.17
C VAL A 14 -11.64 6.49 8.84
N VAL A 15 -12.31 7.43 8.17
CA VAL A 15 -12.69 8.72 8.73
C VAL A 15 -14.20 8.87 8.55
N SER A 16 -14.96 8.92 9.65
CA SER A 16 -16.38 9.19 9.62
C SER A 16 -16.68 10.66 9.91
N TYR A 17 -17.80 11.14 9.38
CA TYR A 17 -18.19 12.54 9.44
C TYR A 17 -19.60 12.68 9.99
N ASN A 18 -19.79 13.69 10.81
CA ASN A 18 -21.12 14.14 11.22
C ASN A 18 -21.88 14.76 10.04
N PRO A 19 -23.22 14.90 10.12
CA PRO A 19 -24.02 15.54 9.09
C PRO A 19 -23.60 16.99 8.74
N ASP A 20 -22.94 17.69 9.65
CA ASP A 20 -22.43 19.04 9.45
C ASP A 20 -21.06 19.09 8.77
N GLY A 21 -20.48 17.91 8.44
CA GLY A 21 -19.17 17.77 7.81
C GLY A 21 -17.97 17.79 8.77
N SER A 22 -18.21 17.93 10.06
CA SER A 22 -17.15 17.76 11.06
C SER A 22 -16.73 16.29 11.19
N ILE A 23 -15.47 16.05 11.59
CA ILE A 23 -14.99 14.68 11.79
C ILE A 23 -15.62 14.13 13.07
N GLU A 24 -16.26 12.96 12.93
CA GLU A 24 -16.78 12.20 14.05
C GLU A 24 -15.71 11.31 14.67
N THR A 25 -15.11 10.42 13.85
CA THR A 25 -14.05 9.51 14.31
C THR A 25 -12.95 9.34 13.27
N ARG A 26 -11.78 8.95 13.75
CA ARG A 26 -10.68 8.38 12.96
C ARG A 26 -10.37 7.02 13.55
N GLN A 27 -10.48 5.98 12.75
CA GLN A 27 -10.37 4.61 13.25
C GLN A 27 -9.82 3.68 12.19
N THR A 28 -9.45 2.48 12.61
CA THR A 28 -9.12 1.39 11.70
C THR A 28 -10.27 0.40 11.60
N PHE A 29 -10.28 -0.36 10.51
CA PHE A 29 -11.11 -1.55 10.35
C PHE A 29 -10.23 -2.79 10.14
N GLN A 30 -9.22 -2.71 9.27
CA GLN A 30 -8.33 -3.83 8.94
C GLN A 30 -6.90 -3.63 9.48
N GLY A 31 -6.53 -2.42 9.95
CA GLY A 31 -5.23 -2.14 10.51
C GLY A 31 -5.08 -2.63 11.94
N ARG A 32 -3.86 -2.52 12.45
CA ARG A 32 -3.49 -2.97 13.79
C ARG A 32 -4.14 -2.15 14.91
N SER A 33 -4.26 -0.85 14.71
CA SER A 33 -4.88 0.10 15.65
C SER A 33 -5.33 1.36 14.93
N ASP A 34 -6.11 2.22 15.57
CA ASP A 34 -6.59 3.48 15.00
C ASP A 34 -5.45 4.41 14.59
N GLU A 35 -4.31 4.34 15.27
CA GLU A 35 -3.13 5.17 15.01
C GLU A 35 -2.09 4.46 14.13
N SER A 36 -2.26 3.20 13.78
CA SER A 36 -1.32 2.48 12.92
C SER A 36 -1.51 2.80 11.44
N ALA A 37 -0.51 2.43 10.64
CA ALA A 37 -0.50 2.62 9.20
C ALA A 37 -0.72 1.28 8.48
N TRP A 38 -1.97 0.93 8.23
CA TRP A 38 -2.33 -0.27 7.47
C TRP A 38 -1.75 -0.21 6.05
N ALA A 39 -0.91 -1.19 5.70
CA ALA A 39 -0.05 -1.13 4.52
C ALA A 39 -0.81 -0.92 3.21
N ARG A 40 -1.89 -1.68 2.97
CA ARG A 40 -2.68 -1.57 1.74
C ARG A 40 -3.40 -0.23 1.62
N GLY A 41 -3.81 0.38 2.74
CA GLY A 41 -4.36 1.72 2.74
C GLY A 41 -3.36 2.77 2.23
N GLN A 42 -2.08 2.64 2.61
CA GLN A 42 -1.02 3.51 2.12
C GLN A 42 -0.77 3.29 0.62
N ALA A 43 -0.76 2.03 0.18
CA ALA A 43 -0.62 1.67 -1.23
C ALA A 43 -1.76 2.26 -2.09
N TRP A 44 -3.00 2.14 -1.67
CA TRP A 44 -4.14 2.79 -2.34
C TRP A 44 -4.04 4.32 -2.32
N GLY A 45 -3.44 4.89 -1.30
CA GLY A 45 -3.16 6.33 -1.23
C GLY A 45 -2.26 6.80 -2.36
N VAL A 46 -1.08 6.21 -2.52
CA VAL A 46 -0.16 6.60 -3.61
C VAL A 46 -0.78 6.33 -4.99
N TYR A 47 -1.44 5.18 -5.16
CA TYR A 47 -2.12 4.84 -6.40
C TYR A 47 -3.21 5.87 -6.75
N GLY A 48 -4.13 6.11 -5.82
CA GLY A 48 -5.27 7.01 -6.05
C GLY A 48 -4.86 8.44 -6.37
N TYR A 49 -3.86 9.00 -5.69
CA TYR A 49 -3.39 10.36 -5.98
C TYR A 49 -2.58 10.44 -7.29
N THR A 50 -1.88 9.38 -7.69
CA THR A 50 -1.24 9.29 -9.00
C THR A 50 -2.30 9.30 -10.11
N VAL A 51 -3.37 8.52 -9.97
CA VAL A 51 -4.52 8.52 -10.88
C VAL A 51 -5.21 9.91 -10.91
N CYS A 52 -5.43 10.54 -9.75
CA CYS A 52 -6.01 11.88 -9.71
C CYS A 52 -5.16 12.89 -10.49
N TYR A 53 -3.84 12.80 -10.41
CA TYR A 53 -2.97 13.64 -11.23
C TYR A 53 -3.09 13.33 -12.71
N ARG A 54 -3.05 12.06 -13.10
CA ARG A 54 -3.21 11.64 -14.50
C ARG A 54 -4.48 12.22 -15.13
N GLU A 55 -5.60 12.15 -14.41
CA GLU A 55 -6.91 12.54 -14.93
C GLU A 55 -7.16 14.06 -14.90
N THR A 56 -6.49 14.80 -14.00
CA THR A 56 -6.77 16.23 -13.79
C THR A 56 -5.64 17.17 -14.21
N GLY A 57 -4.40 16.69 -14.25
CA GLY A 57 -3.20 17.51 -14.43
C GLY A 57 -2.90 18.45 -13.25
N ASP A 58 -3.65 18.39 -12.16
CA ASP A 58 -3.47 19.26 -11.00
C ASP A 58 -2.26 18.83 -10.16
N LYS A 59 -1.23 19.63 -10.18
CA LYS A 59 0.06 19.37 -9.53
C LYS A 59 -0.05 19.07 -8.03
N LYS A 60 -1.10 19.55 -7.35
CA LYS A 60 -1.30 19.23 -5.93
C LYS A 60 -1.43 17.74 -5.68
N TYR A 61 -2.02 16.98 -6.61
CA TYR A 61 -2.14 15.53 -6.50
C TYR A 61 -0.80 14.83 -6.74
N LEU A 62 0.00 15.33 -7.70
CA LEU A 62 1.35 14.81 -7.94
C LEU A 62 2.26 15.00 -6.72
N GLU A 63 2.30 16.20 -6.15
CA GLU A 63 3.07 16.51 -4.95
C GLU A 63 2.64 15.67 -3.76
N PHE A 64 1.34 15.38 -3.66
CA PHE A 64 0.80 14.57 -2.59
C PHE A 64 1.14 13.09 -2.79
N ALA A 65 1.01 12.55 -4.01
CA ALA A 65 1.43 11.20 -4.37
C ALA A 65 2.92 10.99 -4.07
N GLN A 66 3.76 11.95 -4.44
CA GLN A 66 5.20 11.90 -4.17
C GLN A 66 5.51 11.80 -2.67
N LYS A 67 4.85 12.60 -1.82
CA LYS A 67 5.03 12.54 -0.37
C LYS A 67 4.61 11.20 0.22
N ILE A 68 3.51 10.62 -0.27
CA ILE A 68 3.08 9.28 0.16
C ILE A 68 4.11 8.22 -0.29
N ALA A 69 4.61 8.31 -1.51
CA ALA A 69 5.63 7.41 -2.03
C ALA A 69 6.92 7.45 -1.18
N ASP A 70 7.40 8.65 -0.86
CA ASP A 70 8.58 8.84 0.00
C ASP A 70 8.33 8.27 1.41
N MET A 71 7.15 8.45 1.98
CA MET A 71 6.76 7.85 3.25
C MET A 71 6.78 6.32 3.17
N ILE A 72 6.18 5.71 2.14
CA ILE A 72 6.16 4.25 1.96
C ILE A 72 7.59 3.71 1.91
N ILE A 73 8.45 4.27 1.05
CA ILE A 73 9.85 3.87 0.90
C ILE A 73 10.60 3.98 2.24
N SER A 74 10.29 5.01 3.03
CA SER A 74 10.93 5.20 4.34
C SER A 74 10.45 4.22 5.41
N ARG A 75 9.20 3.73 5.31
CA ARG A 75 8.55 2.88 6.33
C ARG A 75 8.72 1.38 6.09
N VAL A 76 8.78 0.94 4.85
CA VAL A 76 9.00 -0.47 4.51
C VAL A 76 10.47 -0.82 4.78
N LYS A 77 10.69 -1.70 5.78
CA LYS A 77 12.04 -2.09 6.27
C LYS A 77 12.39 -3.54 5.98
N THR A 78 11.54 -4.23 5.24
CA THR A 78 11.78 -5.61 4.82
C THR A 78 12.80 -5.65 3.69
N GLU A 79 13.70 -6.64 3.70
CA GLU A 79 14.78 -6.75 2.70
C GLU A 79 14.25 -6.97 1.28
N ASP A 80 13.11 -7.65 1.18
CA ASP A 80 12.42 -7.96 -0.07
C ASP A 80 11.48 -6.84 -0.57
N HIS A 81 11.38 -5.73 0.18
CA HIS A 81 10.47 -4.61 -0.05
C HIS A 81 8.97 -4.97 -0.07
N ILE A 82 8.60 -6.19 0.34
CA ILE A 82 7.21 -6.55 0.53
C ILE A 82 6.82 -6.17 1.96
N PRO A 83 5.84 -5.26 2.16
CA PRO A 83 5.54 -4.77 3.48
C PRO A 83 4.91 -5.83 4.38
N LEU A 84 5.03 -5.63 5.69
CA LEU A 84 4.13 -6.26 6.65
C LEU A 84 2.71 -5.71 6.41
N TRP A 85 1.70 -6.47 6.82
CA TRP A 85 0.29 -6.10 6.67
C TRP A 85 -0.08 -4.73 7.26
N ASP A 86 0.71 -4.26 8.23
CA ASP A 86 0.64 -2.93 8.85
C ASP A 86 2.07 -2.47 9.15
N TYR A 87 2.41 -1.22 8.85
CA TYR A 87 3.78 -0.70 9.02
C TYR A 87 4.21 -0.60 10.48
N ASP A 88 3.25 -0.59 11.41
CA ASP A 88 3.47 -0.59 12.85
C ASP A 88 3.34 -1.99 13.47
N ALA A 89 3.20 -3.02 12.66
CA ALA A 89 3.25 -4.40 13.12
C ALA A 89 4.68 -4.77 13.57
N PRO A 90 4.82 -5.61 14.60
CA PRO A 90 6.14 -6.07 15.03
C PRO A 90 6.81 -6.88 13.92
N ASN A 91 8.07 -6.57 13.61
CA ASN A 91 8.83 -7.27 12.59
C ASN A 91 9.36 -8.61 13.14
N LEU A 92 8.47 -9.60 13.22
CA LEU A 92 8.77 -10.97 13.63
C LEU A 92 8.69 -11.91 12.42
N PRO A 93 9.39 -13.05 12.42
CA PRO A 93 9.31 -14.03 11.33
C PRO A 93 7.90 -14.53 11.04
N THR A 94 7.01 -14.48 12.03
CA THR A 94 5.61 -14.90 11.92
C THR A 94 4.64 -13.77 11.55
N THR A 95 5.11 -12.54 11.42
CA THR A 95 4.24 -11.41 11.06
C THR A 95 3.89 -11.50 9.57
N PRO A 96 2.60 -11.57 9.21
CA PRO A 96 2.18 -11.72 7.82
C PRO A 96 2.64 -10.57 6.93
N ARG A 97 3.02 -10.91 5.70
CA ARG A 97 3.27 -9.98 4.60
C ARG A 97 1.96 -9.55 3.94
N ASP A 98 2.01 -8.48 3.18
CA ASP A 98 0.91 -8.11 2.29
C ASP A 98 1.44 -7.87 0.87
N ALA A 99 1.49 -8.95 0.08
CA ALA A 99 1.89 -8.89 -1.33
C ALA A 99 0.95 -7.98 -2.15
N SER A 100 -0.32 -7.86 -1.77
CA SER A 100 -1.26 -6.97 -2.45
C SER A 100 -0.89 -5.49 -2.27
N ALA A 101 -0.46 -5.09 -1.08
CA ALA A 101 0.03 -3.73 -0.85
C ALA A 101 1.30 -3.43 -1.66
N ALA A 102 2.18 -4.43 -1.80
CA ALA A 102 3.38 -4.32 -2.63
C ALA A 102 3.03 -4.16 -4.12
N ALA A 103 2.13 -5.00 -4.65
CA ALA A 103 1.70 -4.95 -6.05
C ALA A 103 1.09 -3.59 -6.41
N VAL A 104 0.14 -3.10 -5.61
CA VAL A 104 -0.48 -1.78 -5.80
C VAL A 104 0.55 -0.65 -5.71
N THR A 105 1.49 -0.74 -4.75
CA THR A 105 2.57 0.26 -4.62
C THR A 105 3.46 0.25 -5.85
N SER A 106 3.91 -0.92 -6.31
CA SER A 106 4.77 -1.05 -7.50
C SER A 106 4.09 -0.46 -8.73
N SER A 107 2.83 -0.79 -8.99
CA SER A 107 2.03 -0.23 -10.08
C SER A 107 1.96 1.29 -10.03
N ALA A 108 1.67 1.85 -8.86
CA ALA A 108 1.59 3.29 -8.67
C ALA A 108 2.94 3.99 -8.90
N LEU A 109 4.05 3.41 -8.43
CA LEU A 109 5.37 3.99 -8.56
C LEU A 109 5.90 3.94 -10.01
N PHE A 110 5.59 2.88 -10.76
CA PHE A 110 5.92 2.81 -12.19
C PHE A 110 5.21 3.91 -13.00
N GLU A 111 4.00 4.28 -12.64
CA GLU A 111 3.33 5.41 -13.27
C GLU A 111 3.90 6.75 -12.76
N LEU A 112 4.00 6.91 -11.43
CA LEU A 112 4.44 8.14 -10.80
C LEU A 112 5.83 8.59 -11.28
N CYS A 113 6.76 7.64 -11.49
CA CYS A 113 8.13 7.96 -11.91
C CYS A 113 8.18 8.73 -13.23
N GLY A 114 7.24 8.49 -14.14
CA GLY A 114 7.14 9.18 -15.43
C GLY A 114 6.72 10.65 -15.33
N TYR A 115 6.18 11.08 -14.20
CA TYR A 115 5.71 12.45 -13.98
C TYR A 115 6.71 13.34 -13.22
N LEU A 116 7.76 12.74 -12.66
CA LEU A 116 8.70 13.41 -11.76
C LEU A 116 10.10 13.57 -12.40
N PRO A 117 10.76 14.74 -12.28
CA PRO A 117 12.13 14.93 -12.77
C PRO A 117 13.12 13.90 -12.18
N ASP A 118 12.98 13.59 -10.89
CA ASP A 118 13.81 12.63 -10.17
C ASP A 118 13.09 11.27 -10.01
N GLY A 119 12.36 10.87 -11.05
CA GLY A 119 11.52 9.67 -11.05
C GLY A 119 12.29 8.35 -10.91
N GLN A 120 13.58 8.32 -11.25
CA GLN A 120 14.37 7.07 -11.28
C GLN A 120 14.36 6.33 -9.95
N LYS A 121 14.43 7.00 -8.81
CA LYS A 121 14.37 6.35 -7.50
C LYS A 121 13.06 5.56 -7.26
N TYR A 122 11.94 6.06 -7.79
CA TYR A 122 10.64 5.38 -7.69
C TYR A 122 10.56 4.19 -8.63
N PHE A 123 11.12 4.33 -9.84
CA PHE A 123 11.25 3.23 -10.79
C PHE A 123 12.09 2.09 -10.19
N ASP A 124 13.28 2.39 -9.67
CA ASP A 124 14.17 1.38 -9.09
C ASP A 124 13.53 0.66 -7.90
N TYR A 125 12.80 1.40 -7.06
CA TYR A 125 12.08 0.81 -5.94
C TYR A 125 10.90 -0.06 -6.40
N ALA A 126 10.13 0.39 -7.40
CA ALA A 126 9.05 -0.40 -7.99
C ALA A 126 9.57 -1.67 -8.66
N GLU A 127 10.70 -1.59 -9.37
CA GLU A 127 11.36 -2.74 -9.97
C GLU A 127 11.82 -3.75 -8.90
N SER A 128 12.38 -3.28 -7.79
CA SER A 128 12.80 -4.15 -6.68
C SER A 128 11.61 -4.93 -6.08
N ILE A 129 10.48 -4.25 -5.87
CA ILE A 129 9.23 -4.89 -5.44
C ILE A 129 8.79 -5.96 -6.46
N LEU A 130 8.74 -5.59 -7.75
CA LEU A 130 8.28 -6.50 -8.80
C LEU A 130 9.19 -7.74 -8.92
N ARG A 131 10.50 -7.58 -8.76
CA ARG A 131 11.44 -8.70 -8.72
C ARG A 131 11.17 -9.64 -7.55
N SER A 132 10.87 -9.11 -6.36
CA SER A 132 10.48 -9.91 -5.20
C SER A 132 9.16 -10.63 -5.44
N LEU A 133 8.14 -9.95 -5.94
CA LEU A 133 6.84 -10.55 -6.28
C LEU A 133 6.95 -11.64 -7.36
N SER A 134 7.93 -11.52 -8.26
CA SER A 134 8.21 -12.51 -9.31
C SER A 134 9.05 -13.71 -8.82
N SER A 135 9.48 -13.70 -7.58
CA SER A 135 10.24 -14.83 -7.01
C SER A 135 9.33 -16.01 -6.67
N PRO A 136 9.88 -17.24 -6.56
CA PRO A 136 9.09 -18.41 -6.14
C PRO A 136 8.43 -18.27 -4.75
N GLU A 137 8.89 -17.34 -3.92
CA GLU A 137 8.28 -17.03 -2.63
C GLU A 137 6.86 -16.48 -2.83
N TYR A 138 6.69 -15.51 -3.73
CA TYR A 138 5.42 -14.80 -3.93
C TYR A 138 4.65 -15.23 -5.17
N LEU A 139 5.34 -15.65 -6.23
CA LEU A 139 4.71 -16.10 -7.46
C LEU A 139 4.23 -17.55 -7.32
N ALA A 140 2.95 -17.79 -7.58
CA ALA A 140 2.38 -19.12 -7.54
C ALA A 140 2.81 -19.95 -8.74
N GLU A 141 2.97 -21.26 -8.56
CA GLU A 141 3.12 -22.19 -9.67
C GLU A 141 1.83 -22.30 -10.48
N ILE A 142 1.95 -22.44 -11.80
CA ILE A 142 0.79 -22.54 -12.70
C ILE A 142 -0.12 -23.70 -12.28
N GLY A 143 -1.40 -23.41 -12.13
CA GLY A 143 -2.40 -24.39 -11.73
C GLY A 143 -2.52 -24.60 -10.22
N THR A 144 -1.80 -23.85 -9.42
CA THR A 144 -1.91 -23.83 -7.96
C THR A 144 -2.62 -22.56 -7.45
N ASN A 145 -2.63 -22.34 -6.14
CA ASN A 145 -3.11 -21.11 -5.49
C ASN A 145 -4.53 -20.68 -5.93
N CYS A 146 -5.40 -21.65 -6.21
CA CYS A 146 -6.78 -21.41 -6.69
C CYS A 146 -6.86 -20.56 -7.98
N GLY A 147 -5.79 -20.52 -8.78
CA GLY A 147 -5.71 -19.72 -10.01
C GLY A 147 -5.23 -18.28 -9.83
N PHE A 148 -4.95 -17.85 -8.60
CA PHE A 148 -4.34 -16.55 -8.34
C PHE A 148 -2.84 -16.55 -8.61
N ILE A 149 -2.32 -15.40 -9.08
CA ILE A 149 -0.92 -15.24 -9.46
C ILE A 149 -0.03 -15.05 -8.22
N LEU A 150 -0.43 -14.22 -7.28
CA LEU A 150 0.35 -13.89 -6.10
C LEU A 150 -0.14 -14.60 -4.83
N LYS A 151 0.82 -15.00 -4.02
CA LYS A 151 0.66 -15.56 -2.67
C LYS A 151 0.91 -14.48 -1.61
N HIS A 152 0.66 -14.80 -0.35
CA HIS A 152 1.10 -14.04 0.84
C HIS A 152 0.54 -12.63 0.93
N SER A 153 -0.77 -12.47 0.67
CA SER A 153 -1.49 -11.25 1.00
C SER A 153 -2.24 -11.38 2.32
N THR A 154 -2.52 -10.25 2.96
CA THR A 154 -3.29 -10.21 4.21
C THR A 154 -4.46 -9.26 4.09
N GLY A 155 -5.67 -9.81 4.02
CA GLY A 155 -6.92 -9.06 3.92
C GLY A 155 -7.28 -8.37 5.24
N SER A 156 -7.45 -9.14 6.31
CA SER A 156 -7.93 -8.60 7.59
C SER A 156 -7.44 -9.41 8.80
N LEU A 157 -6.18 -9.20 9.21
CA LEU A 157 -5.65 -9.84 10.41
C LEU A 157 -6.43 -9.45 11.67
N ALA A 158 -6.88 -8.20 11.77
CA ALA A 158 -7.64 -7.71 12.92
C ALA A 158 -8.94 -8.49 13.17
N HIS A 159 -9.53 -9.08 12.11
CA HIS A 159 -10.73 -9.90 12.19
C HIS A 159 -10.45 -11.40 12.11
N GLY A 160 -9.19 -11.80 12.09
CA GLY A 160 -8.81 -13.22 11.98
C GLY A 160 -9.20 -13.86 10.64
N SER A 161 -9.33 -13.06 9.57
CA SER A 161 -9.74 -13.52 8.24
C SER A 161 -8.75 -13.09 7.17
N GLU A 162 -8.69 -13.85 6.08
CA GLU A 162 -7.84 -13.58 4.92
C GLU A 162 -6.38 -13.32 5.31
N ILE A 163 -5.83 -14.22 6.14
CA ILE A 163 -4.44 -14.14 6.62
C ILE A 163 -3.59 -15.07 5.76
N ASP A 164 -2.54 -14.51 5.14
CA ASP A 164 -1.63 -15.27 4.29
C ASP A 164 -2.37 -16.00 3.15
N VAL A 165 -3.16 -15.27 2.37
CA VAL A 165 -4.01 -15.79 1.29
C VAL A 165 -3.80 -15.00 0.00
N PRO A 166 -4.21 -15.53 -1.16
CA PRO A 166 -4.30 -14.73 -2.39
C PRO A 166 -5.44 -13.70 -2.31
N LEU A 167 -5.24 -12.54 -2.92
CA LEU A 167 -6.26 -11.51 -3.06
C LEU A 167 -6.33 -11.03 -4.52
N ASN A 168 -7.52 -10.93 -5.08
CA ASN A 168 -7.72 -10.67 -6.50
C ASN A 168 -7.10 -9.36 -7.00
N TYR A 169 -7.14 -8.30 -6.21
CA TYR A 169 -6.56 -7.01 -6.58
C TYR A 169 -5.03 -6.94 -6.45
N ALA A 170 -4.39 -8.04 -6.04
CA ALA A 170 -2.94 -8.18 -6.10
C ALA A 170 -2.46 -8.59 -7.51
N ASP A 171 -3.34 -9.19 -8.31
CA ASP A 171 -3.01 -9.85 -9.56
C ASP A 171 -3.15 -8.95 -10.81
N TYR A 172 -3.79 -7.76 -10.70
CA TYR A 172 -4.03 -6.89 -11.88
C TYR A 172 -3.51 -5.47 -11.76
#